data_b058aa3937b229864330176082b8fbd9
#
_entry.id   b058aa3937b229864330176082b8fbd9
#
_cell.length_a   1.000
_cell.length_b   1.000
_cell.length_c   1.000
_cell.angle_alpha   90.00
_cell.angle_beta   90.00
_cell.angle_gamma   90.00
#
_symmetry.space_group_name_H-M   'P 1'
#
loop_
_entity.id
_entity.type
_entity.pdbx_description
1 polymer ?
#
loop_
_entity_poly.entity_id
_entity_poly.type
_entity_poly.pdbx_seq_one_letter_code
_entity_poly.pdbx_strand_id
1 'polypeptide(L)'
;LKKFIEKISTTVPYTDDQIDIELHGKNLILTGSNGSGKTSLVDSIYKKLIDIVRSKKLDELKGWEKQKLHWIGQRYNAQEGSSKYQQAKQQIERLDREIDSVTSNPNITINDHLEFSRMVDSELGVIELFPAVRQSQIQDARSASGTNYNKGDLNNQRSGAQIGNQLEQHLVNLYTRRSFSITEHRNEELEQDITKWLSDFDDNLKFLMEDQSVHLNFDADNFKFYIKQDGKEPYTFQNLSSGYSSIFSVLSKLLMRSEYLKVSPSKLCGVAIIDEIDAHLHVTLQRKILPFLSESFPGIQYIVTTHSPFVLTSVSNAEIYDISRREQVGDLSSYSYESVLEGLFGVSSASDILQNKIREIAKKIEDENTSPGELETLINKLESNQDILDEESRFYLNSAKLKINKIKNGVGE
;
A
#
# COMPACT_ATOMS: atom_id res chain seq x y z
N LEU A 1 8.14 14.36 -8.34
CA LEU A 1 8.89 13.96 -7.15
C LEU A 1 9.60 12.64 -7.42
N LYS A 2 10.91 12.57 -7.15
CA LYS A 2 11.70 11.35 -7.36
C LYS A 2 11.27 10.28 -6.36
N LYS A 3 11.00 9.09 -6.85
CA LYS A 3 10.87 7.88 -6.04
C LYS A 3 12.19 7.12 -6.09
N PHE A 4 12.55 6.44 -5.00
CA PHE A 4 13.93 6.06 -4.76
C PHE A 4 14.26 4.63 -5.14
N ILE A 5 13.33 3.68 -4.96
CA ILE A 5 13.59 2.27 -5.23
C ILE A 5 13.30 1.98 -6.69
N GLU A 6 14.32 1.51 -7.41
CA GLU A 6 14.24 1.16 -8.84
C GLU A 6 14.04 -0.34 -9.05
N LYS A 7 14.72 -1.16 -8.22
CA LYS A 7 14.69 -2.62 -8.34
C LYS A 7 14.85 -3.29 -6.99
N ILE A 8 14.19 -4.42 -6.81
CA ILE A 8 14.35 -5.33 -5.68
C ILE A 8 14.66 -6.72 -6.21
N SER A 9 15.84 -7.24 -5.90
CA SER A 9 16.28 -8.61 -6.20
C SER A 9 16.43 -9.36 -4.90
N THR A 10 15.67 -10.45 -4.70
CA THR A 10 15.69 -11.15 -3.42
C THR A 10 15.23 -12.61 -3.57
N THR A 11 15.48 -13.39 -2.52
CA THR A 11 14.84 -14.69 -2.35
C THR A 11 13.61 -14.53 -1.45
N VAL A 12 12.50 -15.12 -1.80
CA VAL A 12 11.31 -15.10 -0.93
C VAL A 12 11.68 -15.79 0.39
N PRO A 13 11.48 -15.14 1.54
CA PRO A 13 11.85 -15.70 2.82
C PRO A 13 11.27 -17.10 3.04
N TYR A 14 12.10 -18.00 3.57
CA TYR A 14 11.79 -19.42 3.83
C TYR A 14 11.59 -20.29 2.59
N THR A 15 12.01 -19.80 1.42
CA THR A 15 12.04 -20.56 0.16
C THR A 15 13.37 -20.36 -0.54
N ASP A 16 13.64 -21.13 -1.59
CA ASP A 16 14.78 -20.94 -2.49
C ASP A 16 14.41 -20.09 -3.72
N ASP A 17 13.20 -19.50 -3.71
CA ASP A 17 12.64 -18.82 -4.85
C ASP A 17 13.22 -17.41 -5.01
N GLN A 18 14.01 -17.21 -6.05
CA GLN A 18 14.53 -15.91 -6.41
C GLN A 18 13.50 -15.10 -7.19
N ILE A 19 13.38 -13.84 -6.83
CA ILE A 19 12.50 -12.87 -7.47
C ILE A 19 13.27 -11.60 -7.81
N ASP A 20 12.96 -11.06 -8.99
CA ASP A 20 13.44 -9.78 -9.47
C ASP A 20 12.24 -8.89 -9.80
N ILE A 21 12.18 -7.73 -9.16
CA ILE A 21 11.06 -6.80 -9.30
C ILE A 21 11.61 -5.45 -9.76
N GLU A 22 11.23 -5.04 -10.97
CA GLU A 22 11.58 -3.73 -11.51
C GLU A 22 10.47 -2.73 -11.16
N LEU A 23 10.81 -1.69 -10.40
CA LEU A 23 9.83 -0.69 -9.96
C LEU A 23 9.80 0.57 -10.85
N HIS A 24 10.91 0.89 -11.52
CA HIS A 24 11.03 2.10 -12.36
C HIS A 24 10.58 3.39 -11.66
N GLY A 25 10.83 3.47 -10.36
CA GLY A 25 10.39 4.60 -9.52
C GLY A 25 8.88 4.66 -9.28
N LYS A 26 8.10 3.62 -9.58
CA LYS A 26 6.67 3.53 -9.27
C LYS A 26 6.41 2.94 -7.88
N ASN A 27 5.17 2.94 -7.45
CA ASN A 27 4.74 2.16 -6.29
C ASN A 27 4.83 0.66 -6.60
N LEU A 28 4.91 -0.17 -5.57
CA LEU A 28 4.87 -1.62 -5.71
C LEU A 28 3.64 -2.19 -5.01
N ILE A 29 2.89 -3.02 -5.72
CA ILE A 29 1.81 -3.82 -5.14
C ILE A 29 2.23 -5.29 -5.22
N LEU A 30 2.37 -5.93 -4.06
CA LEU A 30 2.67 -7.34 -3.93
C LEU A 30 1.38 -8.12 -3.70
N THR A 31 1.13 -9.11 -4.55
CA THR A 31 -0.02 -10.01 -4.43
C THR A 31 0.42 -11.47 -4.42
N GLY A 32 -0.52 -12.39 -4.31
CA GLY A 32 -0.28 -13.83 -4.29
C GLY A 32 -1.14 -14.54 -3.25
N SER A 33 -1.17 -15.87 -3.24
CA SER A 33 -1.97 -16.68 -2.33
C SER A 33 -1.60 -16.49 -0.86
N ASN A 34 -2.46 -16.96 0.05
CA ASN A 34 -2.14 -16.99 1.48
C ASN A 34 -0.91 -17.87 1.71
N GLY A 35 0.00 -17.42 2.57
CA GLY A 35 1.23 -18.15 2.86
C GLY A 35 2.34 -18.01 1.80
N SER A 36 2.16 -17.21 0.73
CA SER A 36 3.19 -16.98 -0.30
C SER A 36 4.41 -16.16 0.17
N GLY A 37 4.43 -15.71 1.42
CA GLY A 37 5.57 -14.99 1.99
C GLY A 37 5.53 -13.47 1.86
N LYS A 38 4.40 -12.85 1.47
CA LYS A 38 4.25 -11.38 1.32
C LYS A 38 4.72 -10.60 2.54
N THR A 39 4.17 -10.90 3.72
CA THR A 39 4.52 -10.25 4.99
C THR A 39 6.00 -10.39 5.31
N SER A 40 6.56 -11.60 5.15
CA SER A 40 7.98 -11.84 5.42
C SER A 40 8.88 -11.10 4.43
N LEU A 41 8.44 -10.96 3.19
CA LEU A 41 9.16 -10.22 2.16
C LEU A 41 9.20 -8.72 2.48
N VAL A 42 8.04 -8.10 2.77
CA VAL A 42 8.01 -6.65 3.11
C VAL A 42 8.77 -6.34 4.39
N ASP A 43 8.74 -7.26 5.37
CA ASP A 43 9.53 -7.16 6.60
C ASP A 43 11.05 -7.18 6.31
N SER A 44 11.49 -8.06 5.40
CA SER A 44 12.89 -8.15 5.00
C SER A 44 13.35 -6.91 4.22
N ILE A 45 12.50 -6.40 3.32
CA ILE A 45 12.74 -5.14 2.59
C ILE A 45 12.87 -3.97 3.58
N TYR A 46 11.95 -3.86 4.54
CA TYR A 46 12.00 -2.80 5.56
C TYR A 46 13.30 -2.84 6.37
N LYS A 47 13.66 -4.02 6.89
CA LYS A 47 14.90 -4.20 7.66
C LYS A 47 16.13 -3.81 6.84
N LYS A 48 16.17 -4.21 5.59
CA LYS A 48 17.27 -3.86 4.68
C LYS A 48 17.35 -2.37 4.41
N LEU A 49 16.23 -1.69 4.15
CA LEU A 49 16.19 -0.23 3.95
C LEU A 49 16.71 0.51 5.18
N ILE A 50 16.29 0.11 6.37
CA ILE A 50 16.78 0.69 7.62
C ILE A 50 18.29 0.46 7.80
N ASP A 51 18.77 -0.75 7.51
CA ASP A 51 20.20 -1.07 7.61
C ASP A 51 21.03 -0.25 6.63
N ILE A 52 20.62 -0.18 5.37
CA ILE A 52 21.27 0.62 4.32
C ILE A 52 21.44 2.08 4.77
N VAL A 53 20.39 2.67 5.29
CA VAL A 53 20.41 4.09 5.70
C VAL A 53 21.25 4.29 6.94
N ARG A 54 21.09 3.45 7.98
CA ARG A 54 21.83 3.58 9.24
C ARG A 54 23.31 3.32 9.09
N SER A 55 23.69 2.36 8.27
CA SER A 55 25.08 1.95 8.10
C SER A 55 25.88 2.90 7.21
N LYS A 56 25.25 3.71 6.36
CA LYS A 56 25.85 4.58 5.32
C LYS A 56 26.76 3.81 4.34
N LYS A 57 26.64 2.49 4.32
CA LYS A 57 27.51 1.61 3.53
C LYS A 57 27.30 1.74 2.04
N LEU A 58 26.11 2.16 1.60
CA LEU A 58 25.83 2.43 0.18
C LEU A 58 26.76 3.50 -0.41
N ASP A 59 27.12 4.51 0.38
CA ASP A 59 28.00 5.60 -0.07
C ASP A 59 29.43 5.10 -0.34
N GLU A 60 29.84 4.04 0.36
CA GLU A 60 31.18 3.44 0.25
C GLU A 60 31.24 2.33 -0.81
N LEU A 61 30.11 1.80 -1.28
CA LEU A 61 30.03 0.64 -2.15
C LEU A 61 30.90 0.80 -3.41
N LYS A 62 30.75 1.91 -4.13
CA LYS A 62 31.57 2.19 -5.33
C LYS A 62 33.05 2.28 -5.03
N GLY A 63 33.39 2.78 -3.85
CA GLY A 63 34.77 2.84 -3.36
C GLY A 63 35.32 1.43 -3.13
N TRP A 64 34.57 0.57 -2.48
CA TRP A 64 34.96 -0.83 -2.23
C TRP A 64 35.08 -1.64 -3.50
N GLU A 65 34.18 -1.50 -4.44
CA GLU A 65 34.26 -2.15 -5.76
C GLU A 65 35.52 -1.75 -6.51
N LYS A 66 35.85 -0.45 -6.53
CA LYS A 66 37.09 0.05 -7.15
C LYS A 66 38.34 -0.48 -6.44
N GLN A 67 38.36 -0.51 -5.10
CA GLN A 67 39.43 -1.07 -4.31
C GLN A 67 39.59 -2.58 -4.57
N LYS A 68 38.49 -3.31 -4.64
CA LYS A 68 38.50 -4.75 -4.94
C LYS A 68 39.13 -5.03 -6.30
N LEU A 69 38.77 -4.28 -7.35
CA LEU A 69 39.40 -4.40 -8.67
C LEU A 69 40.89 -4.13 -8.63
N HIS A 70 41.35 -3.12 -7.87
CA HIS A 70 42.76 -2.85 -7.66
C HIS A 70 43.49 -4.06 -7.01
N TRP A 71 42.92 -4.62 -5.94
CA TRP A 71 43.53 -5.77 -5.24
C TRP A 71 43.49 -7.05 -6.08
N ILE A 72 42.47 -7.24 -6.93
CA ILE A 72 42.45 -8.34 -7.91
C ILE A 72 43.68 -8.21 -8.87
N GLY A 73 43.92 -7.00 -9.38
CA GLY A 73 45.10 -6.73 -10.21
C GLY A 73 46.42 -6.99 -9.48
N GLN A 74 46.54 -6.59 -8.22
CA GLN A 74 47.71 -6.86 -7.38
C GLN A 74 47.92 -8.36 -7.15
N ARG A 75 46.87 -9.13 -6.89
CA ARG A 75 46.91 -10.58 -6.73
C ARG A 75 47.37 -11.27 -8.02
N TYR A 76 46.83 -10.82 -9.17
CA TYR A 76 47.19 -11.38 -10.47
C TYR A 76 48.69 -11.23 -10.79
N ASN A 77 49.31 -10.08 -10.42
CA ASN A 77 50.72 -9.76 -10.68
C ASN A 77 51.69 -10.31 -9.61
N ALA A 78 51.17 -10.95 -8.54
CA ALA A 78 51.98 -11.48 -7.45
C ALA A 78 52.21 -12.99 -7.62
N GLN A 79 53.43 -13.46 -7.28
CA GLN A 79 53.71 -14.89 -7.25
C GLN A 79 52.83 -15.60 -6.19
N GLU A 80 52.21 -16.69 -6.57
CA GLU A 80 51.35 -17.47 -5.68
C GLU A 80 52.14 -17.90 -4.42
N GLY A 81 51.52 -17.77 -3.24
CA GLY A 81 52.14 -18.03 -1.94
C GLY A 81 52.98 -16.90 -1.39
N SER A 82 53.33 -15.87 -2.17
CA SER A 82 54.08 -14.72 -1.67
C SER A 82 53.28 -13.89 -0.66
N SER A 83 53.99 -13.14 0.20
CA SER A 83 53.37 -12.22 1.15
C SER A 83 52.40 -11.22 0.47
N LYS A 84 52.77 -10.71 -0.72
CA LYS A 84 51.93 -9.82 -1.53
C LYS A 84 50.65 -10.51 -2.00
N TYR A 85 50.73 -11.77 -2.43
CA TYR A 85 49.60 -12.57 -2.84
C TYR A 85 48.60 -12.77 -1.67
N GLN A 86 49.13 -13.16 -0.50
CA GLN A 86 48.30 -13.38 0.70
C GLN A 86 47.64 -12.09 1.18
N GLN A 87 48.36 -10.98 1.17
CA GLN A 87 47.82 -9.68 1.52
C GLN A 87 46.66 -9.27 0.57
N ALA A 88 46.86 -9.43 -0.74
CA ALA A 88 45.84 -9.12 -1.73
C ALA A 88 44.58 -10.00 -1.54
N LYS A 89 44.77 -11.32 -1.27
CA LYS A 89 43.68 -12.25 -0.99
C LYS A 89 42.87 -11.81 0.22
N GLN A 90 43.53 -11.49 1.33
CA GLN A 90 42.85 -11.02 2.55
C GLN A 90 42.05 -9.73 2.33
N GLN A 91 42.62 -8.77 1.55
CA GLN A 91 41.92 -7.52 1.25
C GLN A 91 40.70 -7.76 0.34
N ILE A 92 40.81 -8.65 -0.64
CA ILE A 92 39.67 -9.03 -1.49
C ILE A 92 38.56 -9.67 -0.63
N GLU A 93 38.88 -10.65 0.22
CA GLU A 93 37.91 -11.31 1.11
C GLU A 93 37.27 -10.35 2.10
N ARG A 94 37.98 -9.33 2.57
CA ARG A 94 37.42 -8.27 3.40
C ARG A 94 36.44 -7.42 2.60
N LEU A 95 36.84 -6.95 1.41
CA LEU A 95 36.01 -6.12 0.55
C LEU A 95 34.77 -6.89 0.06
N ASP A 96 34.90 -8.20 -0.23
CA ASP A 96 33.76 -9.06 -0.55
C ASP A 96 32.71 -9.06 0.59
N ARG A 97 33.16 -9.24 1.82
CA ARG A 97 32.24 -9.20 2.99
C ARG A 97 31.55 -7.84 3.15
N GLU A 98 32.24 -6.73 2.91
CA GLU A 98 31.64 -5.39 2.98
C GLU A 98 30.63 -5.19 1.83
N ILE A 99 31.00 -5.55 0.61
CA ILE A 99 30.11 -5.49 -0.57
C ILE A 99 28.88 -6.38 -0.34
N ASP A 100 29.07 -7.63 0.08
CA ASP A 100 27.98 -8.57 0.36
C ASP A 100 27.04 -8.05 1.46
N SER A 101 27.55 -7.35 2.46
CA SER A 101 26.70 -6.76 3.51
C SER A 101 25.69 -5.76 2.95
N VAL A 102 25.98 -5.11 1.84
CA VAL A 102 25.12 -4.14 1.17
C VAL A 102 24.29 -4.83 0.08
N THR A 103 24.91 -5.69 -0.72
CA THR A 103 24.27 -6.34 -1.88
C THR A 103 23.61 -7.68 -1.55
N SER A 104 23.76 -8.19 -0.30
CA SER A 104 23.09 -9.41 0.15
C SER A 104 21.58 -9.26 0.18
N ASN A 105 20.90 -10.38 0.15
CA ASN A 105 19.45 -10.52 0.12
C ASN A 105 18.73 -9.81 1.29
N PRO A 106 17.72 -8.98 1.03
CA PRO A 106 17.33 -8.44 -0.28
C PRO A 106 18.33 -7.42 -0.81
N ASN A 107 18.60 -7.46 -2.13
CA ASN A 107 19.39 -6.44 -2.83
C ASN A 107 18.43 -5.38 -3.37
N ILE A 108 18.54 -4.15 -2.87
CA ILE A 108 17.66 -3.03 -3.22
C ILE A 108 18.47 -2.00 -3.98
N THR A 109 18.14 -1.80 -5.24
CA THR A 109 18.73 -0.74 -6.06
C THR A 109 18.01 0.57 -5.80
N ILE A 110 18.75 1.55 -5.29
CA ILE A 110 18.22 2.89 -4.97
C ILE A 110 18.79 3.88 -5.98
N ASN A 111 17.89 4.60 -6.65
CA ASN A 111 18.24 5.71 -7.53
C ASN A 111 18.70 6.89 -6.66
N ASP A 112 19.88 7.47 -6.97
CA ASP A 112 20.46 8.57 -6.19
C ASP A 112 20.52 8.26 -4.68
N HIS A 113 21.26 7.18 -4.35
CA HIS A 113 21.42 6.73 -2.97
C HIS A 113 21.99 7.82 -2.04
N LEU A 114 22.81 8.75 -2.57
CA LEU A 114 23.34 9.88 -1.79
C LEU A 114 22.24 10.86 -1.40
N GLU A 115 21.34 11.18 -2.33
CA GLU A 115 20.17 12.03 -2.03
C GLU A 115 19.26 11.33 -1.03
N PHE A 116 18.99 10.04 -1.21
CA PHE A 116 18.17 9.24 -0.29
C PHE A 116 18.76 9.17 1.12
N SER A 117 20.06 8.86 1.25
CA SER A 117 20.74 8.86 2.54
C SER A 117 20.73 10.22 3.20
N ARG A 118 21.06 11.29 2.46
CA ARG A 118 21.02 12.65 3.00
C ARG A 118 19.62 13.04 3.47
N MET A 119 18.60 12.68 2.72
CA MET A 119 17.22 12.99 3.04
C MET A 119 16.79 12.29 4.34
N VAL A 120 17.14 11.02 4.52
CA VAL A 120 16.83 10.29 5.75
C VAL A 120 17.72 10.77 6.92
N ASP A 121 19.01 11.03 6.69
CA ASP A 121 19.92 11.59 7.71
C ASP A 121 19.54 13.01 8.16
N SER A 122 19.07 13.85 7.23
CA SER A 122 18.56 15.19 7.56
C SER A 122 17.16 15.15 8.20
N GLU A 123 16.64 13.94 8.44
CA GLU A 123 15.30 13.72 8.98
C GLU A 123 14.17 14.26 8.08
N LEU A 124 14.47 14.56 6.81
CA LEU A 124 13.47 15.02 5.82
C LEU A 124 12.76 13.86 5.12
N GLY A 125 13.24 12.63 5.28
CA GLY A 125 12.67 11.43 4.71
C GLY A 125 12.16 10.45 5.74
N VAL A 126 11.23 9.60 5.31
CA VAL A 126 10.63 8.56 6.14
C VAL A 126 10.87 7.19 5.56
N ILE A 127 11.09 6.21 6.43
CA ILE A 127 10.98 4.79 6.12
C ILE A 127 10.09 4.19 7.20
N GLU A 128 8.87 3.82 6.81
CA GLU A 128 7.86 3.35 7.75
C GLU A 128 7.30 2.00 7.33
N LEU A 129 7.07 1.13 8.31
CA LEU A 129 6.35 -0.12 8.14
C LEU A 129 5.04 -0.06 8.94
N PHE A 130 3.95 -0.36 8.25
CA PHE A 130 2.62 -0.51 8.81
C PHE A 130 2.22 -1.99 8.71
N PRO A 131 2.09 -2.71 9.85
CA PRO A 131 1.73 -4.12 9.84
C PRO A 131 0.27 -4.34 9.41
N ALA A 132 -0.08 -5.57 9.03
CA ALA A 132 -1.43 -5.95 8.64
C ALA A 132 -2.45 -5.65 9.74
N VAL A 133 -2.15 -6.06 10.97
CA VAL A 133 -2.98 -5.71 12.13
C VAL A 133 -2.58 -4.34 12.66
N ARG A 134 -3.40 -3.35 12.35
CA ARG A 134 -3.18 -1.96 12.76
C ARG A 134 -4.49 -1.29 13.15
N GLN A 135 -4.39 -0.47 14.18
CA GLN A 135 -5.49 0.37 14.65
C GLN A 135 -4.93 1.72 15.04
N SER A 136 -5.67 2.77 14.75
CA SER A 136 -5.38 4.10 15.24
C SER A 136 -5.48 4.12 16.76
N GLN A 137 -4.48 4.67 17.41
CA GLN A 137 -4.42 4.87 18.86
C GLN A 137 -4.39 6.37 19.17
N ILE A 138 -5.11 7.17 18.39
CA ILE A 138 -5.21 8.62 18.59
C ILE A 138 -5.70 8.86 20.02
N GLN A 139 -4.92 9.61 20.79
CA GLN A 139 -5.20 9.92 22.17
C GLN A 139 -6.05 11.16 22.29
N ASP A 140 -6.96 11.19 23.27
CA ASP A 140 -7.71 12.40 23.62
C ASP A 140 -6.77 13.55 23.97
N ALA A 141 -6.98 14.73 23.40
CA ALA A 141 -6.35 15.94 23.88
C ALA A 141 -7.05 16.39 25.18
N ARG A 142 -6.28 16.97 26.10
CA ARG A 142 -6.79 17.44 27.40
C ARG A 142 -6.59 18.93 27.62
N SER A 143 -5.74 19.56 26.83
CA SER A 143 -5.40 20.96 26.94
C SER A 143 -4.68 21.41 25.67
N ALA A 144 -4.67 22.71 25.40
CA ALA A 144 -3.77 23.25 24.39
C ALA A 144 -2.32 23.18 24.91
N SER A 145 -1.41 22.78 24.05
CA SER A 145 0.03 22.71 24.32
C SER A 145 0.83 23.37 23.19
N GLY A 146 2.13 23.62 23.42
CA GLY A 146 2.97 24.17 22.36
C GLY A 146 3.15 23.20 21.20
N THR A 147 3.32 23.74 19.98
CA THR A 147 3.59 22.96 18.76
C THR A 147 5.09 22.76 18.50
N ASN A 148 5.92 22.94 19.52
CA ASN A 148 7.36 22.70 19.40
C ASN A 148 7.64 21.21 19.50
N TYR A 149 7.50 20.53 18.37
CA TYR A 149 7.86 19.13 18.25
C TYR A 149 9.38 18.97 18.25
N ASN A 150 9.89 18.05 19.08
CA ASN A 150 11.31 17.75 19.12
C ASN A 150 11.65 16.67 18.08
N LYS A 151 12.49 17.00 17.11
CA LYS A 151 12.95 16.04 16.10
C LYS A 151 13.63 14.80 16.70
N GLY A 152 14.27 14.94 17.88
CA GLY A 152 14.86 13.80 18.59
C GLY A 152 13.85 12.69 18.93
N ASP A 153 12.56 13.02 19.06
CA ASP A 153 11.51 12.05 19.33
C ASP A 153 11.24 11.11 18.14
N LEU A 154 11.55 11.55 16.92
CA LEU A 154 11.43 10.71 15.72
C LEU A 154 12.41 9.53 15.71
N ASN A 155 13.60 9.74 16.28
CA ASN A 155 14.68 8.74 16.33
C ASN A 155 14.49 7.74 17.46
N ASN A 156 13.67 8.06 18.45
CA ASN A 156 13.30 7.13 19.50
C ASN A 156 12.25 6.14 18.95
N GLN A 157 12.60 4.85 18.86
CA GLN A 157 11.72 3.82 18.27
C GLN A 157 10.31 3.79 18.91
N ARG A 158 10.20 4.08 20.20
CA ARG A 158 8.90 4.13 20.89
C ARG A 158 8.11 5.39 20.53
N SER A 159 8.74 6.55 20.58
CA SER A 159 8.09 7.83 20.27
C SER A 159 7.75 7.93 18.79
N GLY A 160 8.68 7.53 17.90
CA GLY A 160 8.45 7.52 16.46
C GLY A 160 7.31 6.56 16.04
N ALA A 161 7.16 5.42 16.72
CA ALA A 161 6.07 4.50 16.44
C ALA A 161 4.69 5.08 16.83
N GLN A 162 4.63 5.94 17.83
CA GLN A 162 3.39 6.46 18.43
C GLN A 162 3.05 7.90 18.05
N ILE A 163 3.80 8.55 17.17
CA ILE A 163 3.57 9.97 16.88
C ILE A 163 2.17 10.24 16.28
N GLY A 164 1.61 9.29 15.52
CA GLY A 164 0.25 9.38 15.01
C GLY A 164 -0.81 9.52 16.12
N ASN A 165 -0.53 9.03 17.33
CA ASN A 165 -1.43 9.13 18.47
C ASN A 165 -1.65 10.59 18.91
N GLN A 166 -0.77 11.50 18.51
CA GLN A 166 -0.82 12.92 18.87
C GLN A 166 -1.66 13.76 17.90
N LEU A 167 -2.33 13.15 16.92
CA LEU A 167 -3.08 13.88 15.89
C LEU A 167 -4.15 14.79 16.51
N GLU A 168 -4.96 14.33 17.44
CA GLU A 168 -5.99 15.16 18.08
C GLU A 168 -5.37 16.31 18.89
N GLN A 169 -4.29 16.04 19.62
CA GLN A 169 -3.54 17.09 20.32
C GLN A 169 -2.99 18.14 19.35
N HIS A 170 -2.51 17.70 18.16
CA HIS A 170 -2.04 18.64 17.13
C HIS A 170 -3.19 19.49 16.60
N LEU A 171 -4.35 18.91 16.31
CA LEU A 171 -5.55 19.64 15.88
C LEU A 171 -5.97 20.71 16.90
N VAL A 172 -6.00 20.34 18.19
CA VAL A 172 -6.30 21.29 19.30
C VAL A 172 -5.30 22.43 19.31
N ASN A 173 -4.02 22.13 19.17
CA ASN A 173 -2.97 23.15 19.15
C ASN A 173 -3.09 24.07 17.94
N LEU A 174 -3.39 23.56 16.75
CA LEU A 174 -3.62 24.36 15.55
C LEU A 174 -4.84 25.28 15.72
N TYR A 175 -5.94 24.74 16.24
CA TYR A 175 -7.17 25.51 16.43
C TYR A 175 -6.96 26.66 17.43
N THR A 176 -6.26 26.38 18.52
CA THR A 176 -5.90 27.40 19.54
C THR A 176 -4.97 28.45 18.96
N ARG A 177 -3.93 28.06 18.22
CA ARG A 177 -3.00 28.99 17.57
C ARG A 177 -3.70 29.90 16.56
N ARG A 178 -4.63 29.34 15.75
CA ARG A 178 -5.44 30.13 14.83
C ARG A 178 -6.24 31.20 15.58
N SER A 179 -6.87 30.82 16.70
CA SER A 179 -7.63 31.78 17.51
C SER A 179 -6.74 32.92 18.05
N PHE A 180 -5.55 32.61 18.55
CA PHE A 180 -4.60 33.63 19.04
C PHE A 180 -4.00 34.46 17.89
N SER A 181 -3.78 33.89 16.69
CA SER A 181 -3.30 34.65 15.55
C SER A 181 -4.27 35.75 15.14
N ILE A 182 -5.57 35.53 15.28
CA ILE A 182 -6.63 36.48 14.99
C ILE A 182 -6.72 37.53 16.11
N THR A 183 -6.78 37.10 17.36
CA THR A 183 -7.13 37.96 18.51
C THR A 183 -5.96 38.74 19.06
N GLU A 184 -4.78 38.13 19.20
CA GLU A 184 -3.63 38.69 19.90
C GLU A 184 -2.53 39.21 18.95
N HIS A 185 -2.21 38.41 17.93
CA HIS A 185 -1.03 38.69 17.10
C HIS A 185 -1.35 39.38 15.78
N ARG A 186 -2.62 39.41 15.35
CA ARG A 186 -3.07 39.93 14.04
C ARG A 186 -2.19 39.41 12.87
N ASN A 187 -1.78 38.17 12.94
CA ASN A 187 -0.94 37.51 11.93
C ASN A 187 -1.82 36.79 10.93
N GLU A 188 -2.22 37.49 9.89
CA GLU A 188 -3.12 36.97 8.84
C GLU A 188 -2.50 35.82 8.06
N GLU A 189 -1.19 35.80 7.82
CA GLU A 189 -0.51 34.72 7.10
C GLU A 189 -0.59 33.41 7.88
N LEU A 190 -0.26 33.45 9.17
CA LEU A 190 -0.35 32.26 10.04
C LEU A 190 -1.78 31.75 10.16
N GLU A 191 -2.76 32.66 10.24
CA GLU A 191 -4.18 32.30 10.30
C GLU A 191 -4.62 31.57 9.01
N GLN A 192 -4.24 32.12 7.84
CA GLN A 192 -4.56 31.52 6.54
C GLN A 192 -3.91 30.15 6.36
N ASP A 193 -2.65 29.98 6.74
CA ASP A 193 -1.95 28.71 6.66
C ASP A 193 -2.64 27.62 7.51
N ILE A 194 -3.00 27.96 8.75
CA ILE A 194 -3.68 27.02 9.64
C ILE A 194 -5.10 26.72 9.14
N THR A 195 -5.82 27.72 8.69
CA THR A 195 -7.18 27.55 8.14
C THR A 195 -7.15 26.63 6.92
N LYS A 196 -6.18 26.83 6.04
CA LYS A 196 -5.98 25.94 4.88
C LYS A 196 -5.69 24.52 5.32
N TRP A 197 -4.78 24.31 6.26
CA TRP A 197 -4.44 22.97 6.76
C TRP A 197 -5.68 22.24 7.33
N LEU A 198 -6.48 22.95 8.14
CA LEU A 198 -7.71 22.38 8.71
C LEU A 198 -8.75 22.07 7.63
N SER A 199 -8.88 22.93 6.61
CA SER A 199 -9.76 22.69 5.46
C SER A 199 -9.31 21.49 4.65
N ASP A 200 -8.03 21.38 4.34
CA ASP A 200 -7.46 20.23 3.62
C ASP A 200 -7.70 18.91 4.39
N PHE A 201 -7.63 18.97 5.73
CA PHE A 201 -7.93 17.81 6.57
C PHE A 201 -9.42 17.44 6.55
N ASP A 202 -10.34 18.41 6.62
CA ASP A 202 -11.78 18.19 6.47
C ASP A 202 -12.13 17.58 5.09
N ASP A 203 -11.50 18.05 4.04
CA ASP A 203 -11.69 17.52 2.68
C ASP A 203 -11.20 16.07 2.56
N ASN A 204 -10.09 15.74 3.22
CA ASN A 204 -9.62 14.37 3.36
C ASN A 204 -10.63 13.47 4.09
N LEU A 205 -11.26 13.98 5.15
CA LEU A 205 -12.33 13.27 5.87
C LEU A 205 -13.54 13.00 4.97
N LYS A 206 -14.03 14.03 4.26
CA LYS A 206 -15.15 13.91 3.32
C LYS A 206 -14.87 12.87 2.24
N PHE A 207 -13.65 12.90 1.68
CA PHE A 207 -13.25 11.93 0.67
C PHE A 207 -13.24 10.50 1.20
N LEU A 208 -12.59 10.27 2.36
CA LEU A 208 -12.48 8.95 2.97
C LEU A 208 -13.82 8.41 3.43
N MET A 209 -14.68 9.25 3.99
CA MET A 209 -15.97 8.84 4.53
C MET A 209 -17.11 8.84 3.47
N GLU A 210 -16.81 9.24 2.23
CA GLU A 210 -17.75 9.33 1.11
C GLU A 210 -18.98 10.17 1.44
N ASP A 211 -18.79 11.21 2.27
CA ASP A 211 -19.88 12.02 2.80
C ASP A 211 -19.45 13.49 2.88
N GLN A 212 -20.08 14.34 2.08
CA GLN A 212 -19.77 15.77 2.02
C GLN A 212 -20.25 16.55 3.26
N SER A 213 -21.12 15.96 4.09
CA SER A 213 -21.57 16.55 5.33
C SER A 213 -20.56 16.44 6.48
N VAL A 214 -19.54 15.57 6.30
CA VAL A 214 -18.50 15.33 7.31
C VAL A 214 -17.71 16.60 7.57
N HIS A 215 -17.57 16.94 8.82
CA HIS A 215 -16.71 18.04 9.28
C HIS A 215 -16.26 17.83 10.73
N LEU A 216 -15.14 18.46 11.07
CA LEU A 216 -14.67 18.50 12.45
C LEU A 216 -15.39 19.60 13.23
N ASN A 217 -15.86 19.27 14.41
CA ASN A 217 -16.42 20.22 15.37
C ASN A 217 -15.57 20.24 16.63
N PHE A 218 -15.05 21.41 16.98
CA PHE A 218 -14.22 21.61 18.17
C PHE A 218 -15.09 21.96 19.38
N ASP A 219 -14.93 21.21 20.45
CA ASP A 219 -15.47 21.51 21.77
C ASP A 219 -14.40 22.24 22.59
N ALA A 220 -14.62 23.54 22.77
CA ALA A 220 -13.64 24.40 23.46
C ALA A 220 -13.60 24.15 24.97
N ASP A 221 -14.68 23.66 25.57
CA ASP A 221 -14.75 23.42 27.01
C ASP A 221 -13.96 22.16 27.40
N ASN A 222 -13.96 21.15 26.53
CA ASN A 222 -13.30 19.87 26.77
C ASN A 222 -12.01 19.67 25.97
N PHE A 223 -11.61 20.62 25.14
CA PHE A 223 -10.46 20.52 24.20
C PHE A 223 -10.54 19.27 23.31
N LYS A 224 -11.73 18.96 22.77
CA LYS A 224 -12.00 17.71 22.06
C LYS A 224 -12.56 17.96 20.68
N PHE A 225 -12.22 17.09 19.75
CA PHE A 225 -12.81 17.09 18.41
C PHE A 225 -13.87 16.00 18.27
N TYR A 226 -14.99 16.39 17.67
CA TYR A 226 -16.03 15.47 17.24
C TYR A 226 -16.12 15.48 15.72
N ILE A 227 -16.24 14.30 15.14
CA ILE A 227 -16.58 14.12 13.75
C ILE A 227 -18.10 14.14 13.66
N LYS A 228 -18.65 15.09 12.90
CA LYS A 228 -20.08 15.23 12.65
C LYS A 228 -20.41 14.80 11.23
N GLN A 229 -21.53 14.12 11.08
CA GLN A 229 -22.14 13.69 9.83
C GLN A 229 -23.66 13.86 9.93
N ASP A 230 -24.32 14.23 8.83
CA ASP A 230 -25.76 14.31 8.80
C ASP A 230 -26.42 12.96 9.12
N GLY A 231 -27.42 12.99 10.00
CA GLY A 231 -28.15 11.80 10.41
C GLY A 231 -27.41 10.84 11.34
N LYS A 232 -26.21 11.22 11.86
CA LYS A 232 -25.47 10.42 12.85
C LYS A 232 -25.17 11.23 14.09
N GLU A 233 -25.10 10.55 15.24
CA GLU A 233 -24.58 11.15 16.46
C GLU A 233 -23.09 11.48 16.30
N PRO A 234 -22.62 12.63 16.84
CA PRO A 234 -21.23 13.00 16.82
C PRO A 234 -20.35 11.94 17.52
N TYR A 235 -19.22 11.61 16.93
CA TYR A 235 -18.28 10.64 17.50
C TYR A 235 -16.85 11.16 17.42
N THR A 236 -15.92 10.53 18.13
CA THR A 236 -14.53 10.94 18.25
C THR A 236 -13.60 10.04 17.44
N PHE A 237 -12.34 10.44 17.28
CA PHE A 237 -11.32 9.61 16.63
C PHE A 237 -11.12 8.24 17.31
N GLN A 238 -11.40 8.15 18.61
CA GLN A 238 -11.28 6.92 19.38
C GLN A 238 -12.42 5.92 19.07
N ASN A 239 -13.53 6.42 18.51
CA ASN A 239 -14.72 5.64 18.19
C ASN A 239 -14.85 5.32 16.69
N LEU A 240 -13.76 5.46 15.93
CA LEU A 240 -13.75 5.07 14.52
C LEU A 240 -13.98 3.57 14.34
N SER A 241 -14.73 3.19 13.29
CA SER A 241 -14.86 1.79 12.90
C SER A 241 -13.49 1.19 12.56
N SER A 242 -13.36 -0.14 12.60
CA SER A 242 -12.09 -0.83 12.34
C SER A 242 -11.46 -0.42 11.00
N GLY A 243 -12.27 -0.24 9.95
CA GLY A 243 -11.78 0.19 8.64
C GLY A 243 -11.18 1.59 8.68
N TYR A 244 -11.93 2.57 9.18
CA TYR A 244 -11.40 3.93 9.32
C TYR A 244 -10.21 3.98 10.28
N SER A 245 -10.26 3.25 11.39
CA SER A 245 -9.14 3.16 12.33
C SER A 245 -7.86 2.63 11.66
N SER A 246 -7.98 1.64 10.76
CA SER A 246 -6.86 1.14 9.95
C SER A 246 -6.27 2.22 9.05
N ILE A 247 -7.11 3.01 8.35
CA ILE A 247 -6.65 4.11 7.49
C ILE A 247 -5.99 5.21 8.33
N PHE A 248 -6.64 5.60 9.43
CA PHE A 248 -6.14 6.66 10.30
C PHE A 248 -4.83 6.29 10.99
N SER A 249 -4.52 5.01 11.19
CA SER A 249 -3.21 4.58 11.69
C SER A 249 -2.07 4.95 10.74
N VAL A 250 -2.33 4.92 9.43
CA VAL A 250 -1.36 5.33 8.39
C VAL A 250 -1.35 6.85 8.25
N LEU A 251 -2.52 7.44 8.01
CA LEU A 251 -2.69 8.86 7.74
C LEU A 251 -2.14 9.73 8.89
N SER A 252 -2.56 9.46 10.13
CA SER A 252 -2.12 10.24 11.30
C SER A 252 -0.62 10.16 11.50
N LYS A 253 -0.01 9.00 11.29
CA LYS A 253 1.44 8.84 11.42
C LYS A 253 2.19 9.64 10.36
N LEU A 254 1.76 9.60 9.10
CA LEU A 254 2.40 10.36 8.01
C LEU A 254 2.18 11.87 8.17
N LEU A 255 0.98 12.31 8.56
CA LEU A 255 0.70 13.71 8.88
C LEU A 255 1.59 14.20 10.02
N MET A 256 1.64 13.49 11.13
CA MET A 256 2.48 13.89 12.25
C MET A 256 3.97 13.86 11.91
N ARG A 257 4.41 12.93 11.03
CA ARG A 257 5.79 12.98 10.49
C ARG A 257 6.06 14.29 9.77
N SER A 258 5.15 14.74 8.89
CA SER A 258 5.31 16.02 8.18
C SER A 258 5.39 17.20 9.14
N GLU A 259 4.59 17.21 10.21
CA GLU A 259 4.61 18.26 11.22
C GLU A 259 5.92 18.29 12.04
N TYR A 260 6.41 17.14 12.49
CA TYR A 260 7.69 17.04 13.20
C TYR A 260 8.87 17.51 12.33
N LEU A 261 8.81 17.21 11.03
CA LEU A 261 9.83 17.61 10.06
C LEU A 261 9.65 19.06 9.57
N LYS A 262 8.54 19.70 9.92
CA LYS A 262 8.15 21.05 9.46
C LYS A 262 8.13 21.17 7.94
N VAL A 263 7.60 20.15 7.27
CA VAL A 263 7.36 20.11 5.83
C VAL A 263 5.88 19.94 5.55
N SER A 264 5.39 20.42 4.40
CA SER A 264 4.01 20.10 4.00
C SER A 264 3.88 18.61 3.65
N PRO A 265 2.69 17.99 3.82
CA PRO A 265 2.46 16.60 3.43
C PRO A 265 2.91 16.28 2.01
N SER A 266 2.72 17.22 1.07
CA SER A 266 3.15 17.09 -0.33
C SER A 266 4.67 17.07 -0.54
N LYS A 267 5.46 17.54 0.44
CA LYS A 267 6.93 17.51 0.42
C LYS A 267 7.53 16.39 1.25
N LEU A 268 6.70 15.68 2.02
CA LEU A 268 7.16 14.50 2.74
C LEU A 268 7.57 13.43 1.73
N CYS A 269 8.77 12.90 1.86
CA CYS A 269 9.31 11.90 0.92
C CYS A 269 9.92 10.71 1.66
N GLY A 270 10.07 9.59 0.93
CA GLY A 270 10.61 8.35 1.48
C GLY A 270 9.87 7.12 1.01
N VAL A 271 9.85 6.10 1.86
CA VAL A 271 9.21 4.80 1.57
C VAL A 271 8.24 4.43 2.69
N ALA A 272 7.00 4.13 2.32
CA ALA A 272 6.02 3.56 3.24
C ALA A 272 5.64 2.15 2.79
N ILE A 273 5.84 1.20 3.68
CA ILE A 273 5.50 -0.21 3.47
C ILE A 273 4.23 -0.50 4.25
N ILE A 274 3.19 -0.99 3.57
CA ILE A 274 1.88 -1.26 4.20
C ILE A 274 1.50 -2.70 3.91
N ASP A 275 1.56 -3.53 4.94
CA ASP A 275 1.12 -4.92 4.83
C ASP A 275 -0.40 -5.01 4.89
N GLU A 276 -1.01 -5.78 3.98
CA GLU A 276 -2.46 -5.94 3.82
C GLU A 276 -3.21 -4.60 3.85
N ILE A 277 -2.91 -3.73 2.87
CA ILE A 277 -3.48 -2.37 2.82
C ILE A 277 -5.02 -2.37 2.85
N ASP A 278 -5.64 -3.42 2.34
CA ASP A 278 -7.09 -3.65 2.26
C ASP A 278 -7.71 -4.23 3.54
N ALA A 279 -6.90 -4.59 4.56
CA ALA A 279 -7.40 -5.22 5.78
C ALA A 279 -8.46 -4.36 6.48
N HIS A 280 -9.61 -4.99 6.78
CA HIS A 280 -10.79 -4.37 7.43
C HIS A 280 -11.49 -3.27 6.62
N LEU A 281 -11.09 -3.02 5.36
CA LEU A 281 -11.70 -1.98 4.54
C LEU A 281 -12.92 -2.51 3.76
N HIS A 282 -13.98 -1.70 3.72
CA HIS A 282 -15.07 -1.92 2.77
C HIS A 282 -14.54 -1.74 1.34
N VAL A 283 -15.17 -2.42 0.37
CA VAL A 283 -14.75 -2.41 -1.05
C VAL A 283 -14.54 -1.00 -1.60
N THR A 284 -15.42 -0.05 -1.27
CA THR A 284 -15.30 1.34 -1.71
C THR A 284 -14.01 2.01 -1.21
N LEU A 285 -13.60 1.72 0.03
CA LEU A 285 -12.36 2.22 0.62
C LEU A 285 -11.12 1.51 0.06
N GLN A 286 -11.23 0.20 -0.27
CA GLN A 286 -10.14 -0.53 -0.91
C GLN A 286 -9.74 0.09 -2.26
N ARG A 287 -10.72 0.60 -3.02
CA ARG A 287 -10.48 1.31 -4.30
C ARG A 287 -9.81 2.67 -4.13
N LYS A 288 -9.95 3.29 -2.97
CA LYS A 288 -9.55 4.68 -2.73
C LYS A 288 -8.27 4.83 -1.94
N ILE A 289 -7.93 3.85 -1.10
CA ILE A 289 -6.87 4.03 -0.10
C ILE A 289 -5.51 4.32 -0.72
N LEU A 290 -5.08 3.57 -1.72
CA LEU A 290 -3.77 3.77 -2.34
C LEU A 290 -3.70 5.03 -3.20
N PRO A 291 -4.70 5.37 -4.05
CA PRO A 291 -4.81 6.68 -4.69
C PRO A 291 -4.76 7.83 -3.69
N PHE A 292 -5.59 7.79 -2.65
CA PHE A 292 -5.66 8.81 -1.61
C PHE A 292 -4.31 9.07 -0.94
N LEU A 293 -3.63 8.01 -0.50
CA LEU A 293 -2.30 8.13 0.11
C LEU A 293 -1.27 8.69 -0.88
N SER A 294 -1.33 8.25 -2.15
CA SER A 294 -0.41 8.71 -3.21
C SER A 294 -0.62 10.18 -3.57
N GLU A 295 -1.84 10.68 -3.51
CA GLU A 295 -2.18 12.10 -3.74
C GLU A 295 -1.84 12.97 -2.54
N SER A 296 -2.14 12.50 -1.33
CA SER A 296 -1.86 13.23 -0.09
C SER A 296 -0.35 13.36 0.18
N PHE A 297 0.42 12.32 -0.16
CA PHE A 297 1.87 12.27 0.06
C PHE A 297 2.61 11.81 -1.20
N PRO A 298 2.64 12.64 -2.25
CA PRO A 298 3.18 12.25 -3.57
C PRO A 298 4.69 11.97 -3.58
N GLY A 299 5.42 12.44 -2.56
CA GLY A 299 6.85 12.15 -2.39
C GLY A 299 7.15 10.79 -1.75
N ILE A 300 6.12 10.07 -1.29
CA ILE A 300 6.28 8.74 -0.70
C ILE A 300 6.14 7.67 -1.79
N GLN A 301 7.05 6.73 -1.81
CA GLN A 301 6.94 5.50 -2.59
C GLN A 301 6.31 4.42 -1.72
N TYR A 302 5.17 3.89 -2.16
CA TYR A 302 4.44 2.87 -1.44
C TYR A 302 4.84 1.48 -1.92
N ILE A 303 5.11 0.59 -0.97
CA ILE A 303 5.21 -0.85 -1.17
C ILE A 303 4.06 -1.45 -0.35
N VAL A 304 3.07 -2.01 -1.02
CA VAL A 304 1.88 -2.53 -0.35
C VAL A 304 1.66 -3.99 -0.66
N THR A 305 1.13 -4.76 0.29
CA THR A 305 0.62 -6.10 0.02
C THR A 305 -0.90 -6.08 0.02
N THR A 306 -1.50 -6.90 -0.82
CA THR A 306 -2.96 -7.01 -0.91
C THR A 306 -3.40 -8.34 -1.51
N HIS A 307 -4.62 -8.75 -1.19
CA HIS A 307 -5.38 -9.80 -1.88
C HIS A 307 -6.60 -9.23 -2.62
N SER A 308 -6.77 -7.90 -2.62
CA SER A 308 -7.95 -7.26 -3.18
C SER A 308 -7.77 -6.90 -4.65
N PRO A 309 -8.64 -7.37 -5.55
CA PRO A 309 -8.66 -6.92 -6.93
C PRO A 309 -8.95 -5.42 -7.04
N PHE A 310 -9.64 -4.86 -6.05
CA PHE A 310 -9.98 -3.44 -6.00
C PHE A 310 -8.78 -2.54 -5.75
N VAL A 311 -7.80 -3.01 -4.97
CA VAL A 311 -6.53 -2.30 -4.79
C VAL A 311 -5.65 -2.43 -6.04
N LEU A 312 -5.59 -3.64 -6.64
CA LEU A 312 -4.79 -3.92 -7.83
C LEU A 312 -5.18 -3.04 -9.03
N THR A 313 -6.48 -2.73 -9.16
CA THR A 313 -7.02 -1.92 -10.25
C THR A 313 -7.15 -0.44 -9.91
N SER A 314 -6.77 -0.03 -8.70
CA SER A 314 -7.03 1.33 -8.20
C SER A 314 -6.06 2.40 -8.72
N VAL A 315 -4.88 2.02 -9.19
CA VAL A 315 -3.81 2.92 -9.61
C VAL A 315 -3.11 2.40 -10.87
N SER A 316 -2.78 3.31 -11.80
CA SER A 316 -1.96 3.01 -12.98
C SER A 316 -0.45 3.23 -12.76
N ASN A 317 -0.09 3.98 -11.69
CA ASN A 317 1.31 4.29 -11.37
C ASN A 317 1.86 3.34 -10.29
N ALA A 318 1.68 2.04 -10.51
CA ALA A 318 2.26 0.99 -9.66
C ALA A 318 2.72 -0.18 -10.52
N GLU A 319 3.78 -0.85 -10.06
CA GLU A 319 4.15 -2.16 -10.57
C GLU A 319 3.49 -3.23 -9.68
N ILE A 320 2.93 -4.24 -10.30
CA ILE A 320 2.26 -5.35 -9.61
C ILE A 320 3.12 -6.59 -9.75
N TYR A 321 3.39 -7.27 -8.64
CA TYR A 321 4.14 -8.52 -8.62
C TYR A 321 3.37 -9.61 -7.89
N ASP A 322 3.10 -10.71 -8.59
CA ASP A 322 2.51 -11.91 -7.99
C ASP A 322 3.61 -12.84 -7.48
N ILE A 323 3.73 -12.94 -6.16
CA ILE A 323 4.74 -13.77 -5.50
C ILE A 323 4.49 -15.27 -5.76
N SER A 324 3.22 -15.69 -5.84
CA SER A 324 2.88 -17.11 -6.06
C SER A 324 3.24 -17.58 -7.46
N ARG A 325 3.06 -16.70 -8.45
CA ARG A 325 3.40 -16.97 -9.87
C ARG A 325 4.82 -16.57 -10.23
N ARG A 326 5.46 -15.73 -9.37
CA ARG A 326 6.80 -15.17 -9.57
C ARG A 326 6.90 -14.35 -10.85
N GLU A 327 5.87 -13.60 -11.13
CA GLU A 327 5.80 -12.78 -12.34
C GLU A 327 5.37 -11.36 -12.03
N GLN A 328 5.91 -10.44 -12.83
CA GLN A 328 5.49 -9.05 -12.84
C GLN A 328 4.27 -8.95 -13.75
N VAL A 329 3.17 -8.47 -13.18
CA VAL A 329 1.90 -8.30 -13.89
C VAL A 329 1.85 -6.87 -14.43
N GLY A 330 1.33 -6.69 -15.63
CA GLY A 330 1.17 -5.37 -16.22
C GLY A 330 0.14 -4.52 -15.47
N ASP A 331 -0.10 -3.30 -16.00
CA ASP A 331 -1.11 -2.38 -15.47
C ASP A 331 -2.51 -2.99 -15.55
N LEU A 332 -3.16 -3.14 -14.41
CA LEU A 332 -4.51 -3.70 -14.29
C LEU A 332 -5.61 -2.63 -14.14
N SER A 333 -5.27 -1.36 -14.18
CA SER A 333 -6.22 -0.26 -13.94
C SER A 333 -7.37 -0.18 -14.97
N SER A 334 -7.18 -0.78 -16.16
CA SER A 334 -8.16 -0.83 -17.24
C SER A 334 -8.94 -2.15 -17.29
N TYR A 335 -8.70 -3.08 -16.36
CA TYR A 335 -9.37 -4.38 -16.33
C TYR A 335 -10.58 -4.37 -15.38
N SER A 336 -11.57 -5.22 -15.68
CA SER A 336 -12.66 -5.44 -14.74
C SER A 336 -12.22 -6.25 -13.54
N TYR A 337 -12.92 -6.13 -12.41
CA TYR A 337 -12.60 -6.91 -11.20
C TYR A 337 -12.75 -8.41 -11.43
N GLU A 338 -13.75 -8.81 -12.22
CA GLU A 338 -13.99 -10.20 -12.61
C GLU A 338 -12.80 -10.76 -13.39
N SER A 339 -12.29 -10.00 -14.36
CA SER A 339 -11.11 -10.41 -15.16
C SER A 339 -9.87 -10.58 -14.27
N VAL A 340 -9.70 -9.73 -13.25
CA VAL A 340 -8.59 -9.86 -12.30
C VAL A 340 -8.79 -11.04 -11.36
N LEU A 341 -10.01 -11.28 -10.88
CA LEU A 341 -10.32 -12.45 -10.05
C LEU A 341 -10.04 -13.76 -10.79
N GLU A 342 -10.50 -13.88 -12.02
CA GLU A 342 -10.34 -15.09 -12.81
C GLU A 342 -8.90 -15.25 -13.35
N GLY A 343 -8.36 -14.18 -13.93
CA GLY A 343 -7.04 -14.22 -14.57
C GLY A 343 -5.89 -14.31 -13.57
N LEU A 344 -5.90 -13.51 -12.50
CA LEU A 344 -4.80 -13.45 -11.54
C LEU A 344 -5.00 -14.40 -10.37
N PHE A 345 -6.19 -14.43 -9.76
CA PHE A 345 -6.44 -15.27 -8.59
C PHE A 345 -6.94 -16.67 -8.93
N GLY A 346 -7.36 -16.93 -10.18
CA GLY A 346 -7.91 -18.22 -10.61
C GLY A 346 -9.24 -18.56 -9.91
N VAL A 347 -9.97 -17.53 -9.45
CA VAL A 347 -11.24 -17.66 -8.74
C VAL A 347 -12.34 -17.14 -9.63
N SER A 348 -13.34 -17.97 -9.90
CA SER A 348 -14.50 -17.52 -10.67
C SER A 348 -15.30 -16.48 -9.90
N SER A 349 -15.81 -15.50 -10.62
CA SER A 349 -16.74 -14.49 -10.10
C SER A 349 -18.09 -15.08 -9.70
N ALA A 350 -18.48 -16.20 -10.33
CA ALA A 350 -19.70 -16.92 -10.05
C ALA A 350 -19.56 -17.90 -8.87
N SER A 351 -20.57 -17.99 -8.02
CA SER A 351 -20.60 -18.95 -6.92
C SER A 351 -20.58 -20.41 -7.45
N ASP A 352 -20.01 -21.35 -6.68
CA ASP A 352 -19.99 -22.78 -7.03
C ASP A 352 -21.38 -23.33 -7.35
N ILE A 353 -22.40 -22.84 -6.64
CA ILE A 353 -23.80 -23.23 -6.88
C ILE A 353 -24.26 -22.77 -8.27
N LEU A 354 -23.95 -21.53 -8.65
CA LEU A 354 -24.28 -20.99 -9.96
C LEU A 354 -23.53 -21.74 -11.07
N GLN A 355 -22.20 -21.93 -10.90
CA GLN A 355 -21.40 -22.68 -11.86
C GLN A 355 -21.93 -24.11 -12.10
N ASN A 356 -22.28 -24.81 -11.01
CA ASN A 356 -22.84 -26.15 -11.14
C ASN A 356 -24.17 -26.16 -11.90
N LYS A 357 -25.04 -25.16 -11.65
CA LYS A 357 -26.28 -25.02 -12.42
C LYS A 357 -26.02 -24.69 -13.88
N ILE A 358 -25.07 -23.80 -14.17
CA ILE A 358 -24.70 -23.44 -15.56
C ILE A 358 -24.12 -24.67 -16.29
N ARG A 359 -23.26 -25.46 -15.64
CA ARG A 359 -22.76 -26.73 -16.19
C ARG A 359 -23.87 -27.74 -16.47
N GLU A 360 -24.87 -27.83 -15.60
CA GLU A 360 -26.04 -28.66 -15.77
C GLU A 360 -26.88 -28.18 -16.97
N ILE A 361 -27.13 -26.87 -17.07
CA ILE A 361 -27.82 -26.25 -18.21
C ILE A 361 -27.04 -26.51 -19.50
N ALA A 362 -25.71 -26.31 -19.52
CA ALA A 362 -24.87 -26.57 -20.69
C ALA A 362 -24.99 -28.00 -21.18
N LYS A 363 -24.88 -29.01 -20.28
CA LYS A 363 -25.07 -30.41 -20.60
C LYS A 363 -26.44 -30.68 -21.19
N LYS A 364 -27.49 -30.09 -20.63
CA LYS A 364 -28.86 -30.26 -21.12
C LYS A 364 -29.10 -29.55 -22.45
N ILE A 365 -28.37 -28.48 -22.76
CA ILE A 365 -28.40 -27.86 -24.10
C ILE A 365 -27.77 -28.76 -25.15
N GLU A 366 -26.72 -29.48 -24.83
CA GLU A 366 -26.03 -30.38 -25.76
C GLU A 366 -26.77 -31.72 -25.96
N ASP A 367 -27.54 -32.18 -24.96
CA ASP A 367 -28.27 -33.45 -25.03
C ASP A 367 -29.55 -33.29 -25.86
N GLU A 368 -29.59 -33.98 -27.02
CA GLU A 368 -30.73 -33.97 -27.94
C GLU A 368 -32.04 -34.51 -27.34
N ASN A 369 -31.95 -35.37 -26.33
CA ASN A 369 -33.13 -35.98 -25.69
C ASN A 369 -33.70 -35.17 -24.53
N THR A 370 -33.14 -33.99 -24.23
CA THR A 370 -33.60 -33.15 -23.12
C THR A 370 -35.02 -32.64 -23.38
N SER A 371 -35.89 -32.82 -22.39
CA SER A 371 -37.26 -32.28 -22.44
C SER A 371 -37.30 -30.77 -22.14
N PRO A 372 -38.22 -30.01 -22.76
CA PRO A 372 -38.39 -28.60 -22.45
C PRO A 372 -38.62 -28.31 -20.96
N GLY A 373 -39.38 -29.17 -20.27
CA GLY A 373 -39.71 -29.03 -18.87
C GLY A 373 -38.52 -29.13 -17.92
N GLU A 374 -37.51 -29.95 -18.27
CA GLU A 374 -36.28 -30.07 -17.51
C GLU A 374 -35.47 -28.74 -17.57
N LEU A 375 -35.29 -28.19 -18.77
CA LEU A 375 -34.62 -26.92 -18.96
C LEU A 375 -35.40 -25.76 -18.28
N GLU A 376 -36.74 -25.73 -18.42
CA GLU A 376 -37.57 -24.72 -17.76
C GLU A 376 -37.41 -24.73 -16.24
N THR A 377 -37.31 -25.92 -15.63
CA THR A 377 -37.11 -26.04 -14.18
C THR A 377 -35.77 -25.47 -13.74
N LEU A 378 -34.73 -25.65 -14.54
CA LEU A 378 -33.37 -25.12 -14.26
C LEU A 378 -33.31 -23.62 -14.44
N ILE A 379 -33.88 -23.06 -15.50
CA ILE A 379 -33.79 -21.62 -15.80
C ILE A 379 -34.71 -20.77 -14.95
N ASN A 380 -35.90 -21.27 -14.53
CA ASN A 380 -36.83 -20.51 -13.70
C ASN A 380 -36.22 -20.00 -12.40
N LYS A 381 -35.25 -20.73 -11.81
CA LYS A 381 -34.53 -20.34 -10.61
C LYS A 381 -33.51 -19.21 -10.84
N LEU A 382 -33.07 -19.03 -12.09
CA LEU A 382 -32.09 -18.01 -12.48
C LEU A 382 -32.78 -16.77 -13.09
N GLU A 383 -33.95 -16.96 -13.65
CA GLU A 383 -34.70 -15.89 -14.36
C GLU A 383 -35.06 -14.71 -13.46
N SER A 384 -35.44 -14.98 -12.21
CA SER A 384 -35.78 -13.96 -11.23
C SER A 384 -34.64 -12.99 -10.89
N ASN A 385 -33.40 -13.38 -11.22
CA ASN A 385 -32.18 -12.63 -10.92
C ASN A 385 -31.32 -12.38 -12.16
N GLN A 386 -31.93 -12.35 -13.34
CA GLN A 386 -31.19 -12.28 -14.63
C GLN A 386 -30.27 -11.07 -14.72
N ASP A 387 -30.63 -9.92 -14.10
CA ASP A 387 -29.88 -8.67 -14.16
C ASP A 387 -28.54 -8.72 -13.40
N ILE A 388 -28.41 -9.61 -12.42
CA ILE A 388 -27.19 -9.78 -11.61
C ILE A 388 -26.32 -10.97 -12.03
N LEU A 389 -26.71 -11.70 -13.09
CA LEU A 389 -25.89 -12.80 -13.63
C LEU A 389 -24.69 -12.24 -14.40
N ASP A 390 -23.54 -12.95 -14.34
CA ASP A 390 -22.40 -12.72 -15.20
C ASP A 390 -22.72 -13.01 -16.68
N GLU A 391 -21.82 -12.60 -17.57
CA GLU A 391 -22.02 -12.75 -19.03
C GLU A 391 -22.12 -14.21 -19.47
N GLU A 392 -21.33 -15.11 -18.89
CA GLU A 392 -21.37 -16.53 -19.21
C GLU A 392 -22.70 -17.14 -18.79
N SER A 393 -23.17 -16.87 -17.57
CA SER A 393 -24.43 -17.34 -17.05
C SER A 393 -25.63 -16.82 -17.89
N ARG A 394 -25.59 -15.56 -18.32
CA ARG A 394 -26.60 -14.99 -19.24
C ARG A 394 -26.59 -15.68 -20.59
N PHE A 395 -25.41 -15.98 -21.14
CA PHE A 395 -25.28 -16.68 -22.40
C PHE A 395 -25.96 -18.06 -22.34
N TYR A 396 -25.66 -18.88 -21.33
CA TYR A 396 -26.28 -20.20 -21.18
C TYR A 396 -27.79 -20.11 -20.89
N LEU A 397 -28.23 -19.13 -20.08
CA LEU A 397 -29.65 -18.90 -19.86
C LEU A 397 -30.39 -18.57 -21.17
N ASN A 398 -29.84 -17.70 -22.00
CA ASN A 398 -30.44 -17.34 -23.29
C ASN A 398 -30.39 -18.52 -24.27
N SER A 399 -29.31 -19.29 -24.29
CA SER A 399 -29.18 -20.49 -25.14
C SER A 399 -30.20 -21.57 -24.76
N ALA A 400 -30.44 -21.76 -23.46
CA ALA A 400 -31.47 -22.67 -22.97
C ALA A 400 -32.88 -22.22 -23.41
N LYS A 401 -33.22 -20.93 -23.31
CA LYS A 401 -34.48 -20.36 -23.80
C LYS A 401 -34.67 -20.58 -25.29
N LEU A 402 -33.62 -20.41 -26.09
CA LEU A 402 -33.65 -20.65 -27.52
C LEU A 402 -33.92 -22.14 -27.84
N LYS A 403 -33.26 -23.05 -27.11
CA LYS A 403 -33.50 -24.50 -27.28
C LYS A 403 -34.91 -24.89 -26.92
N ILE A 404 -35.46 -24.41 -25.79
CA ILE A 404 -36.85 -24.63 -25.39
C ILE A 404 -37.82 -24.19 -26.50
N ASN A 405 -37.60 -22.98 -27.04
CA ASN A 405 -38.43 -22.44 -28.11
C ASN A 405 -38.36 -23.29 -29.39
N LYS A 406 -37.16 -23.77 -29.77
CA LYS A 406 -37.00 -24.68 -30.91
C LYS A 406 -37.77 -25.97 -30.73
N ILE A 407 -37.66 -26.61 -29.56
CA ILE A 407 -38.35 -27.88 -29.29
C ILE A 407 -39.88 -27.66 -29.25
N LYS A 408 -40.38 -26.60 -28.62
CA LYS A 408 -41.82 -26.27 -28.54
C LYS A 408 -42.43 -25.93 -29.89
N ASN A 409 -41.69 -25.27 -30.78
CA ASN A 409 -42.19 -24.84 -32.08
C ASN A 409 -42.01 -25.89 -33.18
N GLY A 410 -41.53 -27.10 -32.87
CA GLY A 410 -41.41 -28.20 -33.80
C GLY A 410 -40.40 -27.99 -34.93
N VAL A 411 -39.44 -27.07 -34.77
CA VAL A 411 -38.36 -26.85 -35.72
C VAL A 411 -37.21 -27.80 -35.32
N GLY A 412 -37.41 -29.08 -35.61
CA GLY A 412 -36.36 -30.05 -35.64
C GLY A 412 -36.00 -30.26 -37.12
N GLU A 413 -34.87 -29.64 -37.49
CA GLU A 413 -33.87 -30.09 -38.46
C GLU A 413 -32.85 -28.98 -38.66
#